data_4d08eea2f15f1b96b0505b9e10300bbd
#
_entry.id   4d08eea2f15f1b96b0505b9e10300bbd
#
_cell.length_a   1.000
_cell.length_b   1.000
_cell.length_c   1.000
_cell.angle_alpha   90.00
_cell.angle_beta   90.00
_cell.angle_gamma   90.00
#
_symmetry.space_group_name_H-M   'P 1'
#
loop_
_entity.id
_entity.type
_entity.pdbx_description
1 polymer ?
#
loop_
_entity_poly.entity_id
_entity_poly.type
_entity_poly.pdbx_seq_one_letter_code
_entity_poly.pdbx_strand_id
1 'polypeptide(L)'
;STPSAVGLQKDQYVNIGEMLNRGFDMSAVYDHTFANGFSVSARGNFTFNRNRLIYDDQPTPVEEYLSNVGFAYNQRKGLISCGLFESQEDIDNWPEQTFGDVQPGDIKYKDINGDGYVDQYDKVAIGYTAIPEINYGFGVSLGYKGFDLSVFFSGVANVTRQIGGSNLYGASSSPQLTGQVFKDVALRSEERRVGK
;
A
#
# COMPACT_ATOMS: atom_id res chain seq x y z
N SER A 1 -6.21 -21.74 -17.36
CA SER A 1 -6.75 -21.82 -18.74
C SER A 1 -7.04 -23.27 -19.05
N THR A 2 -8.24 -23.53 -19.56
CA THR A 2 -8.65 -24.87 -20.00
C THR A 2 -7.82 -25.30 -21.21
N PRO A 3 -7.24 -26.50 -21.24
CA PRO A 3 -6.47 -26.96 -22.39
C PRO A 3 -7.33 -26.93 -23.67
N SER A 4 -6.79 -26.45 -24.76
CA SER A 4 -7.47 -26.36 -26.08
C SER A 4 -7.93 -27.71 -26.61
N ALA A 5 -7.38 -28.82 -26.10
CA ALA A 5 -7.77 -30.19 -26.45
C ALA A 5 -9.20 -30.57 -26.00
N VAL A 6 -9.84 -29.80 -25.11
CA VAL A 6 -11.20 -30.06 -24.62
C VAL A 6 -12.27 -29.48 -25.55
N GLY A 7 -11.90 -28.77 -26.63
CA GLY A 7 -12.84 -28.26 -27.63
C GLY A 7 -13.67 -27.02 -27.19
N LEU A 8 -13.32 -26.41 -26.05
CA LEU A 8 -13.99 -25.22 -25.57
C LEU A 8 -13.36 -23.96 -26.22
N GLN A 9 -14.16 -23.16 -26.90
CA GLN A 9 -13.71 -21.94 -27.55
C GLN A 9 -13.56 -20.74 -26.59
N LYS A 10 -14.02 -20.87 -25.35
CA LYS A 10 -13.92 -19.83 -24.31
C LYS A 10 -13.57 -20.43 -22.97
N ASP A 11 -12.81 -19.71 -22.18
CA ASP A 11 -12.56 -20.04 -20.78
C ASP A 11 -13.88 -20.07 -20.00
N GLN A 12 -14.09 -21.12 -19.22
CA GLN A 12 -15.26 -21.24 -18.36
C GLN A 12 -15.02 -20.41 -17.08
N TYR A 13 -16.01 -19.59 -16.73
CA TYR A 13 -16.03 -18.91 -15.44
C TYR A 13 -16.64 -19.85 -14.39
N VAL A 14 -15.86 -20.21 -13.40
CA VAL A 14 -16.28 -21.05 -12.28
C VAL A 14 -15.98 -20.34 -10.96
N ASN A 15 -16.86 -20.53 -9.97
CA ASN A 15 -16.64 -20.00 -8.63
C ASN A 15 -15.79 -21.01 -7.84
N ILE A 16 -14.48 -20.80 -7.82
CA ILE A 16 -13.52 -21.73 -7.19
C ILE A 16 -12.78 -21.06 -6.02
N GLY A 17 -13.12 -19.83 -5.66
CA GLY A 17 -12.50 -19.12 -4.55
C GLY A 17 -13.47 -18.86 -3.40
N GLU A 18 -12.96 -18.88 -2.17
CA GLU A 18 -13.71 -18.51 -0.97
C GLU A 18 -13.03 -17.34 -0.28
N MET A 19 -13.80 -16.29 -0.01
CA MET A 19 -13.34 -15.09 0.67
C MET A 19 -14.28 -14.77 1.84
N LEU A 20 -13.69 -14.52 3.00
CA LEU A 20 -14.38 -14.06 4.18
C LEU A 20 -14.22 -12.54 4.30
N ASN A 21 -15.33 -11.85 4.47
CA ASN A 21 -15.34 -10.41 4.75
C ASN A 21 -16.02 -10.14 6.10
N ARG A 22 -15.36 -9.39 6.98
CA ARG A 22 -15.88 -9.04 8.30
C ARG A 22 -15.61 -7.59 8.61
N GLY A 23 -16.61 -6.94 9.22
CA GLY A 23 -16.49 -5.54 9.59
C GLY A 23 -17.63 -5.08 10.45
N PHE A 24 -17.59 -3.81 10.81
CA PHE A 24 -18.67 -3.12 11.46
C PHE A 24 -18.68 -1.64 11.05
N ASP A 25 -19.87 -1.08 11.07
CA ASP A 25 -20.13 0.33 10.85
C ASP A 25 -20.74 0.95 12.12
N MET A 26 -20.27 2.13 12.47
CA MET A 26 -20.77 2.88 13.59
C MET A 26 -21.00 4.34 13.18
N SER A 27 -22.12 4.89 13.59
CA SER A 27 -22.39 6.32 13.46
C SER A 27 -22.98 6.86 14.76
N ALA A 28 -22.60 8.08 15.10
CA ALA A 28 -23.13 8.80 16.26
C ALA A 28 -23.43 10.24 15.87
N VAL A 29 -24.55 10.74 16.35
CA VAL A 29 -24.96 12.14 16.20
C VAL A 29 -25.43 12.64 17.56
N TYR A 30 -24.94 13.81 17.92
CA TYR A 30 -25.35 14.51 19.12
C TYR A 30 -25.72 15.96 18.77
N ASP A 31 -26.93 16.36 19.09
CA ASP A 31 -27.44 17.73 18.90
C ASP A 31 -27.93 18.26 20.20
N HIS A 32 -27.54 19.45 20.60
CA HIS A 32 -28.01 20.11 21.78
C HIS A 32 -28.06 21.65 21.60
N THR A 33 -29.16 22.24 22.05
CA THR A 33 -29.29 23.69 22.11
C THR A 33 -29.53 24.12 23.57
N PHE A 34 -28.65 24.94 24.06
CA PHE A 34 -28.66 25.45 25.42
C PHE A 34 -29.68 26.60 25.56
N ALA A 35 -30.14 26.84 26.76
CA ALA A 35 -31.10 27.90 27.06
C ALA A 35 -30.58 29.33 26.72
N ASN A 36 -29.29 29.53 26.65
CA ASN A 36 -28.63 30.78 26.25
C ASN A 36 -28.55 30.99 24.73
N GLY A 37 -29.15 30.08 23.92
CA GLY A 37 -29.12 30.12 22.47
C GLY A 37 -27.82 29.59 21.83
N PHE A 38 -26.94 29.00 22.62
CA PHE A 38 -25.75 28.29 22.07
C PHE A 38 -26.21 26.89 21.61
N SER A 39 -25.84 26.53 20.38
CA SER A 39 -26.11 25.21 19.81
C SER A 39 -24.84 24.47 19.49
N VAL A 40 -24.85 23.16 19.74
CA VAL A 40 -23.77 22.23 19.43
C VAL A 40 -24.36 21.07 18.66
N SER A 41 -23.77 20.73 17.52
CA SER A 41 -24.04 19.51 16.79
C SER A 41 -22.70 18.77 16.58
N ALA A 42 -22.62 17.55 17.04
CA ALA A 42 -21.45 16.69 16.82
C ALA A 42 -21.89 15.42 16.08
N ARG A 43 -21.12 15.03 15.07
CA ARG A 43 -21.37 13.80 14.31
C ARG A 43 -20.08 13.05 14.09
N GLY A 44 -20.16 11.73 14.12
CA GLY A 44 -19.04 10.85 13.84
C GLY A 44 -19.50 9.58 13.15
N ASN A 45 -18.67 9.09 12.28
CA ASN A 45 -18.83 7.77 11.67
C ASN A 45 -17.50 7.04 11.67
N PHE A 46 -17.56 5.73 11.81
CA PHE A 46 -16.41 4.85 11.78
C PHE A 46 -16.81 3.54 11.12
N THR A 47 -16.07 3.15 10.09
CA THR A 47 -16.23 1.88 9.39
C THR A 47 -14.94 1.11 9.49
N PHE A 48 -15.01 -0.14 9.91
CA PHE A 48 -13.92 -1.10 9.80
C PHE A 48 -14.37 -2.29 8.97
N ASN A 49 -13.59 -2.66 7.97
CA ASN A 49 -13.88 -3.79 7.11
C ASN A 49 -12.58 -4.49 6.68
N ARG A 50 -12.51 -5.80 6.91
CA ARG A 50 -11.36 -6.63 6.52
C ARG A 50 -11.81 -7.87 5.79
N ASN A 51 -11.25 -8.08 4.61
CA ASN A 51 -11.43 -9.33 3.86
C ASN A 51 -10.22 -10.25 4.04
N ARG A 52 -10.44 -11.53 3.87
CA ARG A 52 -9.41 -12.56 3.90
C ARG A 52 -9.75 -13.66 2.90
N LEU A 53 -8.80 -14.03 2.08
CA LEU A 53 -8.92 -15.16 1.17
C LEU A 53 -8.78 -16.46 1.99
N ILE A 54 -9.80 -17.31 1.95
CA ILE A 54 -9.83 -18.58 2.67
C ILE A 54 -9.37 -19.72 1.79
N TYR A 55 -9.80 -19.69 0.53
CA TYR A 55 -9.44 -20.70 -0.45
C TYR A 55 -9.25 -20.07 -1.82
N ASP A 56 -8.23 -20.52 -2.53
CA ASP A 56 -7.90 -20.14 -3.90
C ASP A 56 -7.50 -21.41 -4.65
N ASP A 57 -8.02 -21.64 -5.86
CA ASP A 57 -7.69 -22.78 -6.71
C ASP A 57 -6.34 -22.58 -7.44
N GLN A 58 -5.38 -21.99 -6.75
CA GLN A 58 -4.01 -21.84 -7.24
C GLN A 58 -3.18 -23.05 -6.78
N PRO A 59 -2.22 -23.52 -7.60
CA PRO A 59 -1.26 -24.51 -7.13
C PRO A 59 -0.59 -24.02 -5.84
N THR A 60 -0.43 -24.93 -4.88
CA THR A 60 0.29 -24.60 -3.64
C THR A 60 1.68 -24.11 -3.99
N PRO A 61 2.05 -22.90 -3.61
CA PRO A 61 3.38 -22.37 -3.86
C PRO A 61 4.44 -23.15 -3.08
N VAL A 62 5.68 -23.11 -3.54
CA VAL A 62 6.82 -23.79 -2.90
C VAL A 62 6.99 -23.29 -1.46
N GLU A 63 6.85 -21.98 -1.27
CA GLU A 63 6.96 -21.32 0.02
C GLU A 63 5.57 -20.85 0.49
N GLU A 64 5.23 -21.11 1.75
CA GLU A 64 3.91 -20.79 2.32
C GLU A 64 3.59 -19.29 2.25
N TYR A 65 4.58 -18.43 2.45
CA TYR A 65 4.39 -16.97 2.41
C TYR A 65 4.09 -16.43 1.00
N LEU A 66 4.35 -17.22 -0.04
CA LEU A 66 3.95 -16.90 -1.42
C LEU A 66 2.47 -17.17 -1.67
N SER A 67 1.79 -17.92 -0.80
CA SER A 67 0.35 -18.14 -0.88
C SER A 67 -0.42 -16.81 -0.79
N ASN A 68 -1.56 -16.73 -1.48
CA ASN A 68 -2.52 -15.65 -1.29
C ASN A 68 -3.54 -15.98 -0.21
N VAL A 69 -3.69 -17.25 0.12
CA VAL A 69 -4.58 -17.74 1.17
C VAL A 69 -4.13 -17.22 2.52
N GLY A 70 -5.06 -16.72 3.30
CA GLY A 70 -4.78 -16.12 4.60
C GLY A 70 -4.55 -14.61 4.58
N PHE A 71 -4.32 -14.03 3.41
CA PHE A 71 -4.15 -12.59 3.22
C PHE A 71 -5.43 -11.94 2.67
N ALA A 72 -5.44 -10.61 2.64
CA ALA A 72 -6.51 -9.88 2.00
C ALA A 72 -6.48 -10.07 0.48
N TYR A 73 -7.64 -10.06 -0.15
CA TYR A 73 -7.73 -10.08 -1.61
C TYR A 73 -6.97 -8.88 -2.19
N ASN A 74 -6.12 -9.13 -3.18
CA ASN A 74 -5.19 -8.14 -3.73
C ASN A 74 -4.18 -7.59 -2.71
N GLN A 75 -3.79 -8.40 -1.71
CA GLN A 75 -2.66 -8.08 -0.85
C GLN A 75 -1.42 -7.81 -1.68
N ARG A 76 -0.77 -6.68 -1.41
CA ARG A 76 0.49 -6.36 -2.08
C ARG A 76 1.62 -7.24 -1.56
N LYS A 77 2.40 -7.76 -2.49
CA LYS A 77 3.65 -8.47 -2.20
C LYS A 77 4.82 -7.70 -2.79
N GLY A 78 5.92 -7.70 -2.10
CA GLY A 78 7.14 -7.00 -2.51
C GLY A 78 8.34 -7.46 -1.73
N LEU A 79 9.51 -7.00 -2.16
CA LEU A 79 10.78 -7.25 -1.50
C LEU A 79 10.93 -6.35 -0.28
N ILE A 80 11.62 -6.84 0.74
CA ILE A 80 11.97 -6.07 1.93
C ILE A 80 13.32 -5.39 1.71
N SER A 81 13.33 -4.06 1.80
CA SER A 81 14.57 -3.29 1.73
C SER A 81 15.35 -3.37 3.05
N CYS A 82 16.65 -3.64 2.94
CA CYS A 82 17.62 -3.63 4.05
C CYS A 82 18.52 -2.37 4.04
N GLY A 83 18.23 -1.38 3.23
CA GLY A 83 19.00 -0.17 3.06
C GLY A 83 19.56 -0.04 1.65
N LEU A 84 20.70 0.61 1.51
CA LEU A 84 21.40 0.79 0.24
C LEU A 84 22.78 0.09 0.32
N PHE A 85 23.27 -0.35 -0.83
CA PHE A 85 24.64 -0.83 -0.93
C PHE A 85 25.63 0.33 -0.77
N GLU A 86 26.59 0.18 0.15
CA GLU A 86 27.58 1.23 0.43
C GLU A 86 28.83 1.13 -0.47
N SER A 87 29.19 -0.07 -0.88
CA SER A 87 30.41 -0.34 -1.68
C SER A 87 30.25 -1.60 -2.53
N GLN A 88 31.21 -1.82 -3.44
CA GLN A 88 31.29 -3.05 -4.20
C GLN A 88 31.49 -4.28 -3.30
N GLU A 89 32.30 -4.14 -2.25
CA GLU A 89 32.53 -5.22 -1.27
C GLU A 89 31.23 -5.63 -0.54
N ASP A 90 30.34 -4.66 -0.26
CA ASP A 90 29.03 -4.93 0.33
C ASP A 90 28.12 -5.70 -0.66
N ILE A 91 28.19 -5.40 -1.95
CA ILE A 91 27.49 -6.15 -3.00
C ILE A 91 28.02 -7.58 -3.10
N ASP A 92 29.35 -7.75 -3.15
CA ASP A 92 30.01 -9.04 -3.32
C ASP A 92 29.75 -10.00 -2.14
N ASN A 93 29.47 -9.44 -0.95
CA ASN A 93 29.14 -10.19 0.27
C ASN A 93 27.61 -10.35 0.53
N TRP A 94 26.77 -9.88 -0.37
CA TRP A 94 25.31 -9.97 -0.25
C TRP A 94 24.75 -11.01 -1.22
N PRO A 95 23.57 -11.63 -0.93
CA PRO A 95 22.88 -12.48 -1.88
C PRO A 95 22.68 -11.79 -3.23
N GLU A 96 22.90 -12.51 -4.32
CA GLU A 96 22.83 -11.97 -5.68
C GLU A 96 21.42 -11.50 -6.02
N GLN A 97 21.27 -10.22 -6.41
CA GLN A 97 19.99 -9.67 -6.85
C GLN A 97 19.77 -9.93 -8.34
N THR A 98 18.82 -10.78 -8.70
CA THR A 98 18.62 -11.29 -10.07
C THR A 98 17.86 -10.35 -10.99
N PHE A 99 17.43 -9.17 -10.51
CA PHE A 99 16.58 -8.24 -11.27
C PHE A 99 17.35 -7.32 -12.21
N GLY A 100 18.67 -7.28 -12.12
CA GLY A 100 19.55 -6.46 -12.96
C GLY A 100 20.91 -6.24 -12.31
N ASP A 101 21.78 -5.54 -13.02
CA ASP A 101 23.10 -5.17 -12.51
C ASP A 101 22.95 -4.22 -11.33
N VAL A 102 23.68 -4.50 -10.24
CA VAL A 102 23.61 -3.75 -8.98
C VAL A 102 24.87 -2.90 -8.82
N GLN A 103 24.70 -1.67 -8.34
CA GLN A 103 25.78 -0.71 -8.12
C GLN A 103 25.69 -0.15 -6.69
N PRO A 104 26.81 0.36 -6.14
CA PRO A 104 26.78 1.10 -4.88
C PRO A 104 25.77 2.27 -4.94
N GLY A 105 24.88 2.33 -3.94
CA GLY A 105 23.77 3.27 -3.90
C GLY A 105 22.42 2.66 -4.30
N ASP A 106 22.40 1.47 -4.87
CA ASP A 106 21.15 0.75 -5.14
C ASP A 106 20.56 0.15 -3.88
N ILE A 107 19.26 -0.19 -3.95
CA ILE A 107 18.54 -0.78 -2.81
C ILE A 107 18.98 -2.22 -2.60
N LYS A 108 19.36 -2.51 -1.38
CA LYS A 108 19.69 -3.84 -0.87
C LYS A 108 18.42 -4.54 -0.40
N TYR A 109 18.07 -5.66 -1.01
CA TYR A 109 16.89 -6.44 -0.65
C TYR A 109 17.25 -7.71 0.14
N LYS A 110 16.33 -8.13 0.97
CA LYS A 110 16.47 -9.29 1.84
C LYS A 110 16.17 -10.57 1.06
N ASP A 111 17.07 -11.54 1.15
CA ASP A 111 16.83 -12.94 0.83
C ASP A 111 15.97 -13.55 1.96
N ILE A 112 14.77 -13.99 1.63
CA ILE A 112 13.78 -14.49 2.61
C ILE A 112 13.87 -16.00 2.76
N ASN A 113 14.08 -16.72 1.66
CA ASN A 113 14.15 -18.18 1.65
C ASN A 113 15.56 -18.71 1.99
N GLY A 114 16.60 -17.86 1.93
CA GLY A 114 17.97 -18.21 2.27
C GLY A 114 18.68 -19.03 1.21
N ASP A 115 18.28 -18.93 -0.05
CA ASP A 115 18.88 -19.67 -1.16
C ASP A 115 20.13 -19.00 -1.76
N GLY A 116 20.48 -17.78 -1.28
CA GLY A 116 21.61 -16.99 -1.74
C GLY A 116 21.31 -16.08 -2.91
N TYR A 117 20.07 -16.03 -3.35
CA TYR A 117 19.58 -15.15 -4.41
C TYR A 117 18.46 -14.28 -3.89
N VAL A 118 18.33 -13.07 -4.44
CA VAL A 118 17.13 -12.24 -4.22
C VAL A 118 16.34 -12.20 -5.52
N ASP A 119 15.20 -12.85 -5.52
CA ASP A 119 14.38 -13.00 -6.72
C ASP A 119 12.87 -12.86 -6.45
N GLN A 120 12.05 -13.38 -7.36
CA GLN A 120 10.59 -13.32 -7.22
C GLN A 120 10.06 -14.16 -6.04
N TYR A 121 10.82 -15.14 -5.56
CA TYR A 121 10.44 -15.99 -4.43
C TYR A 121 10.65 -15.31 -3.08
N ASP A 122 11.36 -14.18 -3.01
CA ASP A 122 11.54 -13.36 -1.81
C ASP A 122 10.44 -12.33 -1.57
N LYS A 123 9.43 -12.29 -2.43
CA LYS A 123 8.32 -11.36 -2.29
C LYS A 123 7.37 -11.81 -1.19
N VAL A 124 7.29 -11.05 -0.12
CA VAL A 124 6.37 -11.27 1.00
C VAL A 124 5.22 -10.26 0.99
N ALA A 125 4.18 -10.53 1.77
CA ALA A 125 3.09 -9.59 1.95
C ALA A 125 3.60 -8.32 2.64
N ILE A 126 3.39 -7.16 2.00
CA ILE A 126 3.81 -5.85 2.51
C ILE A 126 2.60 -4.92 2.67
N GLY A 127 2.58 -4.18 3.79
CA GLY A 127 1.54 -3.19 4.06
C GLY A 127 0.13 -3.76 3.96
N TYR A 128 -0.77 -2.93 3.45
CA TYR A 128 -2.19 -3.23 3.28
C TYR A 128 -2.58 -3.23 1.80
N THR A 129 -3.84 -3.50 1.51
CA THR A 129 -4.38 -3.37 0.15
C THR A 129 -4.53 -1.90 -0.25
N ALA A 130 -4.87 -1.65 -1.52
CA ALA A 130 -5.17 -0.30 -1.99
C ALA A 130 -6.56 0.21 -1.52
N ILE A 131 -7.37 -0.68 -0.94
CA ILE A 131 -8.68 -0.36 -0.38
C ILE A 131 -8.51 -0.23 1.14
N PRO A 132 -8.84 0.92 1.74
CA PRO A 132 -8.69 1.10 3.18
C PRO A 132 -9.60 0.16 3.97
N GLU A 133 -9.07 -0.40 5.06
CA GLU A 133 -9.87 -1.17 6.01
C GLU A 133 -10.66 -0.27 6.97
N ILE A 134 -10.14 0.93 7.23
CA ILE A 134 -10.73 1.89 8.16
C ILE A 134 -11.09 3.16 7.40
N ASN A 135 -12.34 3.58 7.54
CA ASN A 135 -12.80 4.90 7.12
C ASN A 135 -13.44 5.58 8.33
N TYR A 136 -13.10 6.83 8.56
CA TYR A 136 -13.68 7.59 9.66
C TYR A 136 -13.93 9.03 9.29
N GLY A 137 -14.92 9.62 9.95
CA GLY A 137 -15.19 11.03 9.84
C GLY A 137 -15.80 11.55 11.14
N PHE A 138 -15.47 12.76 11.51
CA PHE A 138 -16.09 13.43 12.63
C PHE A 138 -16.18 14.93 12.37
N GLY A 139 -17.23 15.53 12.85
CA GLY A 139 -17.45 16.96 12.69
C GLY A 139 -18.18 17.56 13.88
N VAL A 140 -17.91 18.82 14.10
CA VAL A 140 -18.57 19.63 15.11
C VAL A 140 -19.07 20.93 14.47
N SER A 141 -20.30 21.26 14.74
CA SER A 141 -20.91 22.54 14.37
C SER A 141 -21.36 23.27 15.63
N LEU A 142 -21.02 24.52 15.72
CA LEU A 142 -21.33 25.41 16.84
C LEU A 142 -22.12 26.61 16.31
N GLY A 143 -23.21 26.97 16.94
CA GLY A 143 -24.01 28.15 16.60
C GLY A 143 -24.24 29.03 17.81
N TYR A 144 -24.07 30.34 17.67
CA TYR A 144 -24.38 31.31 18.73
C TYR A 144 -24.69 32.70 18.16
N LYS A 145 -25.85 33.22 18.48
CA LYS A 145 -26.28 34.61 18.13
C LYS A 145 -26.06 35.00 16.66
N GLY A 146 -26.36 34.08 15.73
CA GLY A 146 -26.23 34.31 14.30
C GLY A 146 -24.85 34.03 13.72
N PHE A 147 -23.91 33.55 14.54
CA PHE A 147 -22.62 33.01 14.09
C PHE A 147 -22.66 31.50 14.09
N ASP A 148 -22.21 30.89 12.98
CA ASP A 148 -22.08 29.46 12.82
C ASP A 148 -20.64 29.10 12.46
N LEU A 149 -20.10 28.11 13.16
CA LEU A 149 -18.80 27.50 12.87
C LEU A 149 -18.97 25.99 12.70
N SER A 150 -18.52 25.45 11.59
CA SER A 150 -18.53 24.00 11.35
C SER A 150 -17.16 23.54 10.92
N VAL A 151 -16.68 22.47 11.54
CA VAL A 151 -15.42 21.80 11.20
C VAL A 151 -15.70 20.33 11.00
N PHE A 152 -15.17 19.76 9.93
CA PHE A 152 -15.29 18.33 9.61
C PHE A 152 -13.96 17.75 9.25
N PHE A 153 -13.65 16.60 9.82
CA PHE A 153 -12.46 15.80 9.54
C PHE A 153 -12.88 14.46 8.97
N SER A 154 -12.15 13.99 7.96
CA SER A 154 -12.30 12.64 7.44
C SER A 154 -10.94 12.04 7.14
N GLY A 155 -10.85 10.73 7.29
CA GLY A 155 -9.61 10.04 7.05
C GLY A 155 -9.81 8.56 6.79
N VAL A 156 -8.74 7.94 6.33
CA VAL A 156 -8.65 6.51 6.08
C VAL A 156 -7.39 5.97 6.74
N ALA A 157 -7.44 4.70 7.14
CA ALA A 157 -6.28 4.01 7.69
C ALA A 157 -6.23 2.55 7.21
N ASN A 158 -5.13 1.87 7.48
CA ASN A 158 -4.87 0.53 6.99
C ASN A 158 -5.02 0.45 5.46
N VAL A 159 -4.31 1.31 4.76
CA VAL A 159 -4.29 1.38 3.30
C VAL A 159 -2.86 1.58 2.82
N THR A 160 -2.50 0.89 1.74
CA THR A 160 -1.21 1.08 1.08
C THR A 160 -1.42 1.70 -0.29
N ARG A 161 -0.79 2.84 -0.53
CA ARG A 161 -0.76 3.48 -1.84
C ARG A 161 0.59 3.27 -2.49
N GLN A 162 0.60 2.72 -3.67
CA GLN A 162 1.80 2.65 -4.50
C GLN A 162 2.04 4.03 -5.13
N ILE A 163 3.18 4.61 -4.82
CA ILE A 163 3.65 5.81 -5.49
C ILE A 163 4.50 5.34 -6.65
N GLY A 164 4.10 5.67 -7.86
CA GLY A 164 4.78 5.26 -9.09
C GLY A 164 4.39 6.16 -10.25
N GLY A 165 5.06 5.99 -11.35
CA GLY A 165 4.81 6.72 -12.58
C GLY A 165 6.04 7.48 -13.07
N SER A 166 5.96 7.94 -14.31
CA SER A 166 7.07 8.63 -14.99
C SER A 166 7.58 9.87 -14.25
N ASN A 167 6.72 10.52 -13.47
CA ASN A 167 7.11 11.72 -12.69
C ASN A 167 7.99 11.39 -11.48
N LEU A 168 7.96 10.14 -10.98
CA LEU A 168 8.76 9.73 -9.84
C LEU A 168 10.05 9.02 -10.28
N TYR A 169 9.97 8.17 -11.30
CA TYR A 169 11.10 7.37 -11.79
C TYR A 169 11.81 7.97 -13.00
N GLY A 170 11.34 9.15 -13.48
CA GLY A 170 11.74 9.69 -14.78
C GLY A 170 11.17 8.86 -15.94
N ALA A 171 10.74 9.51 -17.00
CA ALA A 171 10.37 8.80 -18.20
C ALA A 171 11.65 8.36 -18.90
N SER A 172 11.89 7.06 -19.03
CA SER A 172 13.02 6.50 -19.77
C SER A 172 13.08 6.94 -21.22
N SER A 173 11.98 7.51 -21.73
CA SER A 173 11.85 8.02 -23.11
C SER A 173 12.04 9.54 -23.25
N SER A 174 12.25 10.29 -22.15
CA SER A 174 12.44 11.74 -22.18
C SER A 174 13.62 12.16 -21.30
N PRO A 175 14.85 12.23 -21.88
CA PRO A 175 16.07 12.58 -21.13
C PRO A 175 15.99 13.93 -20.42
N GLN A 176 15.18 14.87 -20.91
CA GLN A 176 15.02 16.20 -20.37
C GLN A 176 14.19 16.24 -19.06
N LEU A 177 13.16 15.39 -18.92
CA LEU A 177 12.35 15.29 -17.70
C LEU A 177 13.11 14.54 -16.58
N THR A 178 13.87 13.53 -16.94
CA THR A 178 14.67 12.75 -16.00
C THR A 178 15.71 13.61 -15.30
N GLY A 179 16.37 14.51 -16.03
CA GLY A 179 17.38 15.39 -15.48
C GLY A 179 16.84 16.44 -14.48
N GLN A 180 15.60 16.90 -14.63
CA GLN A 180 15.01 17.86 -13.70
C GLN A 180 14.50 17.21 -12.40
N VAL A 181 13.86 16.07 -12.47
CA VAL A 181 13.36 15.36 -11.28
C VAL A 181 14.50 14.94 -10.35
N PHE A 182 15.61 14.42 -10.93
CA PHE A 182 16.79 14.06 -10.14
C PHE A 182 17.52 15.27 -9.58
N LYS A 183 17.57 16.41 -10.28
CA LYS A 183 18.12 17.66 -9.75
C LYS A 183 17.33 18.16 -8.55
N ASP A 184 16.02 18.17 -8.61
CA ASP A 184 15.17 18.63 -7.51
C ASP A 184 15.27 17.71 -6.28
N VAL A 185 15.38 16.40 -6.46
CA VAL A 185 15.58 15.45 -5.36
C VAL A 185 16.99 15.59 -4.77
N ALA A 186 18.01 15.74 -5.60
CA ALA A 186 19.39 15.95 -5.15
C ALA A 186 19.54 17.28 -4.38
N LEU A 187 18.98 18.39 -4.88
CA LEU A 187 19.01 19.69 -4.22
C LEU A 187 18.31 19.66 -2.87
N ARG A 188 17.15 19.00 -2.76
CA ARG A 188 16.44 18.84 -1.47
C ARG A 188 17.20 17.96 -0.47
N SER A 189 17.96 16.99 -0.93
CA SER A 189 18.82 16.17 -0.06
C SER A 189 20.05 16.92 0.43
N GLU A 190 20.61 17.84 -0.37
CA GLU A 190 21.71 18.72 0.00
C GLU A 190 21.29 19.81 0.98
N GLU A 191 20.12 20.44 0.80
CA GLU A 191 19.56 21.40 1.74
C GLU A 191 19.36 20.80 3.15
N ARG A 192 19.02 19.52 3.26
CA ARG A 192 18.94 18.82 4.57
C ARG A 192 20.30 18.57 5.21
N ARG A 193 21.39 18.52 4.43
CA ARG A 193 22.75 18.33 4.96
C ARG A 193 23.41 19.63 5.45
N VAL A 194 23.01 20.77 4.89
CA VAL A 194 23.57 22.09 5.25
C VAL A 194 22.87 22.71 6.46
N GLY A 195 21.73 22.19 6.88
CA GLY A 195 20.94 22.67 8.02
C GLY A 195 21.20 21.98 9.36
N LYS A 196 22.42 21.41 9.57
CA LYS A 196 22.86 20.88 10.88
C LYS A 196 24.12 21.57 11.33
#